data_8b82a62cd75bdeedaea5eefc75ec0b17
#
_entry.id   8b82a62cd75bdeedaea5eefc75ec0b17
#
_cell.length_a   1.000
_cell.length_b   1.000
_cell.length_c   1.000
_cell.angle_alpha   90.00
_cell.angle_beta   90.00
_cell.angle_gamma   90.00
#
_symmetry.space_group_name_H-M   'P 1'
#
loop_
_entity.id
_entity.type
_entity.pdbx_description
1 polymer ?
#
loop_
_entity_poly.entity_id
_entity_poly.type
_entity_poly.pdbx_seq_one_letter_code
_entity_poly.pdbx_strand_id
1 'polypeptide(L)'
;TYNLGPLLVDAFIRTESGFDPVATSSVDARGLMQMTEETFLWLRSKIAADEDLAFADLYDPDTSIRFGCYYLHLCLERYNGDVATAAAAYHSGWGTVDNLLRMEEHSADGQTLQGFPYSQMNHYVNKITSCYGAYQRIYAGN
;
A
#
# COMPACT_ATOMS: atom_id res chain seq x y z
N THR A 1 -0.48 -11.52 10.82
CA THR A 1 -1.66 -10.71 10.98
C THR A 1 -2.21 -10.31 9.62
N TYR A 2 -3.49 -10.36 9.42
CA TYR A 2 -4.17 -10.04 8.15
C TYR A 2 -3.75 -10.92 6.96
N ASN A 3 -3.08 -12.02 7.17
CA ASN A 3 -2.61 -12.95 6.13
C ASN A 3 -1.75 -12.30 5.04
N LEU A 4 -1.07 -11.20 5.39
CA LEU A 4 -0.09 -10.59 4.51
C LEU A 4 1.23 -11.34 4.64
N GLY A 5 1.82 -11.74 3.53
CA GLY A 5 3.16 -12.32 3.58
C GLY A 5 4.17 -11.26 4.00
N PRO A 6 5.15 -11.60 4.85
CA PRO A 6 6.16 -10.62 5.26
C PRO A 6 6.96 -10.06 4.08
N LEU A 7 7.15 -10.83 3.03
CA LEU A 7 7.88 -10.36 1.84
C LEU A 7 7.12 -9.26 1.10
N LEU A 8 5.78 -9.33 1.07
CA LEU A 8 4.97 -8.30 0.45
C LEU A 8 5.05 -7.00 1.26
N VAL A 9 4.94 -7.09 2.58
CA VAL A 9 5.07 -5.93 3.48
C VAL A 9 6.45 -5.29 3.31
N ASP A 10 7.50 -6.10 3.28
CA ASP A 10 8.86 -5.59 3.07
C ASP A 10 9.01 -4.87 1.73
N ALA A 11 8.37 -5.37 0.67
CA ALA A 11 8.39 -4.71 -0.63
C ALA A 11 7.73 -3.32 -0.57
N PHE A 12 6.63 -3.19 0.16
CA PHE A 12 5.98 -1.89 0.36
C PHE A 12 6.86 -0.94 1.18
N ILE A 13 7.43 -1.41 2.28
CA ILE A 13 8.30 -0.58 3.12
C ILE A 13 9.51 -0.09 2.34
N ARG A 14 10.15 -0.97 1.58
CA ARG A 14 11.30 -0.59 0.76
C ARG A 14 10.93 0.46 -0.29
N THR A 15 9.81 0.27 -0.97
CA THR A 15 9.36 1.19 -2.02
C THR A 15 8.93 2.53 -1.45
N GLU A 16 8.22 2.53 -0.32
CA GLU A 16 7.68 3.73 0.29
C GLU A 16 8.75 4.58 0.98
N SER A 17 9.59 3.98 1.78
CA SER A 17 10.51 4.74 2.65
C SER A 17 11.97 4.28 2.59
N GLY A 18 12.26 3.16 1.92
CA GLY A 18 13.59 2.57 1.99
C GLY A 18 13.98 2.16 3.41
N PHE A 19 13.00 1.74 4.21
CA PHE A 19 13.17 1.37 5.62
C PHE A 19 13.56 2.54 6.53
N ASP A 20 13.21 3.77 6.15
CA ASP A 20 13.43 4.95 6.99
C ASP A 20 12.18 5.24 7.84
N PRO A 21 12.23 5.02 9.17
CA PRO A 21 11.04 5.19 10.01
C PRO A 21 10.58 6.65 10.15
N VAL A 22 11.45 7.62 9.86
CA VAL A 22 11.12 9.04 9.95
C VAL A 22 10.94 9.69 8.58
N ALA A 23 10.79 8.90 7.52
CA ALA A 23 10.58 9.42 6.19
C ALA A 23 9.29 10.25 6.12
N THR A 24 9.37 11.40 5.44
CA THR A 24 8.22 12.29 5.21
C THR A 24 8.27 12.75 3.75
N SER A 25 7.18 12.51 3.02
CA SER A 25 7.11 12.88 1.60
C SER A 25 6.71 14.33 1.40
N SER A 26 6.74 14.80 0.15
CA SER A 26 6.32 16.15 -0.21
C SER A 26 4.84 16.42 0.06
N VAL A 27 4.02 15.36 0.20
CA VAL A 27 2.61 15.46 0.55
C VAL A 27 2.35 15.07 2.01
N ASP A 28 3.42 15.07 2.82
CA ASP A 28 3.38 14.75 4.25
C ASP A 28 2.87 13.33 4.55
N ALA A 29 3.15 12.37 3.67
CA ALA A 29 2.99 10.96 4.01
C ALA A 29 4.15 10.56 4.92
N ARG A 30 3.88 9.81 5.99
CA ARG A 30 4.84 9.60 7.08
C ARG A 30 5.12 8.13 7.36
N GLY A 31 6.35 7.87 7.77
CA GLY A 31 6.79 6.60 8.35
C GLY A 31 7.17 5.55 7.33
N LEU A 32 7.41 4.34 7.81
CA LEU A 32 7.88 3.22 6.99
C LEU A 32 6.96 2.91 5.80
N MET A 33 5.65 3.03 5.98
CA MET A 33 4.67 2.70 4.95
C MET A 33 4.00 3.94 4.34
N GLN A 34 4.48 5.12 4.66
CA GLN A 34 4.11 6.40 4.04
C GLN A 34 2.60 6.63 3.99
N MET A 35 2.02 6.89 5.15
CA MET A 35 0.59 7.14 5.27
C MET A 35 0.31 8.63 5.44
N THR A 36 -0.70 9.14 4.72
CA THR A 36 -1.14 10.52 4.86
C THR A 36 -2.06 10.67 6.08
N GLU A 37 -2.23 11.91 6.54
CA GLU A 37 -3.08 12.19 7.70
C GLU A 37 -4.53 11.76 7.48
N GLU A 38 -5.08 12.03 6.30
CA GLU A 38 -6.47 11.66 5.98
C GLU A 38 -6.69 10.17 6.12
N THR A 39 -5.82 9.36 5.55
CA THR A 39 -5.89 7.90 5.64
C THR A 39 -5.69 7.44 7.08
N PHE A 40 -4.73 8.02 7.79
CA PHE A 40 -4.47 7.70 9.18
C PHE A 40 -5.70 7.93 10.06
N LEU A 41 -6.34 9.09 9.93
CA LEU A 41 -7.51 9.42 10.75
C LEU A 41 -8.68 8.48 10.46
N TRP A 42 -8.88 8.14 9.20
CA TRP A 42 -9.92 7.19 8.81
C TRP A 42 -9.67 5.81 9.42
N LEU A 43 -8.45 5.30 9.30
CA LEU A 43 -8.08 3.98 9.86
C LEU A 43 -8.13 4.00 11.38
N ARG A 44 -7.68 5.10 12.02
CA ARG A 44 -7.74 5.23 13.47
C ARG A 44 -9.16 5.03 13.98
N SER A 45 -10.14 5.58 13.28
CA SER A 45 -11.55 5.43 13.66
C SER A 45 -12.01 3.98 13.57
N LYS A 46 -11.34 3.15 12.77
CA LYS A 46 -11.71 1.75 12.56
C LYS A 46 -11.04 0.79 13.54
N ILE A 47 -9.76 0.97 13.79
CA ILE A 47 -8.97 -0.03 14.53
C ILE A 47 -8.39 0.48 15.85
N ALA A 48 -8.43 1.78 16.09
CA ALA A 48 -7.79 2.39 17.25
C ALA A 48 -8.58 3.57 17.81
N ALA A 49 -9.91 3.50 17.72
CA ALA A 49 -10.78 4.59 18.17
C ALA A 49 -10.59 4.93 19.66
N ASP A 50 -10.27 3.92 20.47
CA ASP A 50 -10.07 4.09 21.91
C ASP A 50 -8.62 4.33 22.31
N GLU A 51 -7.71 4.41 21.35
CA GLU A 51 -6.29 4.63 21.59
C GLU A 51 -5.94 6.09 21.35
N ASP A 52 -5.04 6.60 22.18
CA ASP A 52 -4.58 7.98 22.06
C ASP A 52 -3.41 8.07 21.09
N LEU A 53 -3.71 7.87 19.80
CA LEU A 53 -2.72 7.93 18.74
C LEU A 53 -2.90 9.19 17.89
N ALA A 54 -1.79 9.87 17.63
CA ALA A 54 -1.73 11.04 16.76
C ALA A 54 -1.02 10.70 15.46
N PHE A 55 -1.16 11.57 14.46
CA PHE A 55 -0.51 11.39 13.17
C PHE A 55 1.01 11.25 13.29
N ALA A 56 1.62 11.98 14.24
CA ALA A 56 3.07 11.88 14.48
C ALA A 56 3.51 10.49 14.97
N ASP A 57 2.62 9.70 15.52
CA ASP A 57 2.94 8.34 15.96
C ASP A 57 3.28 7.42 14.79
N LEU A 58 3.00 7.81 13.54
CA LEU A 58 3.43 7.06 12.36
C LEU A 58 4.95 7.01 12.21
N TYR A 59 5.69 7.86 12.91
CA TYR A 59 7.15 7.76 12.96
C TYR A 59 7.62 6.62 13.87
N ASP A 60 6.74 6.05 14.68
CA ASP A 60 7.03 4.82 15.39
C ASP A 60 6.87 3.63 14.45
N PRO A 61 7.90 2.77 14.28
CA PRO A 61 7.83 1.67 13.34
C PRO A 61 6.63 0.74 13.55
N ASP A 62 6.34 0.38 14.80
CA ASP A 62 5.23 -0.53 15.09
C ASP A 62 3.89 0.06 14.67
N THR A 63 3.67 1.34 14.95
CA THR A 63 2.43 2.03 14.57
C THR A 63 2.31 2.12 13.05
N SER A 64 3.39 2.50 12.36
CA SER A 64 3.38 2.60 10.90
C SER A 64 3.07 1.26 10.24
N ILE A 65 3.72 0.19 10.70
CA ILE A 65 3.50 -1.16 10.16
C ILE A 65 2.07 -1.63 10.47
N ARG A 66 1.59 -1.40 11.68
CA ARG A 66 0.22 -1.78 12.06
C ARG A 66 -0.83 -1.13 11.14
N PHE A 67 -0.74 0.18 10.96
CA PHE A 67 -1.71 0.92 10.14
C PHE A 67 -1.53 0.64 8.66
N GLY A 68 -0.29 0.59 8.19
CA GLY A 68 0.02 0.31 6.79
C GLY A 68 -0.41 -1.09 6.37
N CYS A 69 -0.17 -2.09 7.21
CA CYS A 69 -0.61 -3.47 6.94
C CYS A 69 -2.13 -3.57 6.90
N TYR A 70 -2.82 -2.88 7.80
CA TYR A 70 -4.27 -2.88 7.78
C TYR A 70 -4.81 -2.24 6.49
N TYR A 71 -4.25 -1.12 6.08
CA TYR A 71 -4.65 -0.46 4.84
C TYR A 71 -4.36 -1.35 3.61
N LEU A 72 -3.20 -1.96 3.57
CA LEU A 72 -2.85 -2.90 2.50
C LEU A 72 -3.83 -4.09 2.47
N HIS A 73 -4.17 -4.62 3.64
CA HIS A 73 -5.17 -5.68 3.75
C HIS A 73 -6.52 -5.25 3.14
N LEU A 74 -6.98 -4.04 3.45
CA LEU A 74 -8.22 -3.51 2.87
C LEU A 74 -8.12 -3.36 1.34
N CYS A 75 -6.98 -2.91 0.84
CA CYS A 75 -6.76 -2.80 -0.60
C CYS A 75 -6.82 -4.18 -1.27
N LEU A 76 -6.18 -5.17 -0.68
CA LEU A 76 -6.19 -6.53 -1.23
C LEU A 76 -7.59 -7.15 -1.21
N GLU A 77 -8.34 -6.94 -0.13
CA GLU A 77 -9.72 -7.43 -0.08
C GLU A 77 -10.60 -6.77 -1.14
N ARG A 78 -10.45 -5.47 -1.33
CA ARG A 78 -11.25 -4.72 -2.28
C ARG A 78 -11.03 -5.17 -3.72
N TYR A 79 -9.82 -5.61 -4.07
CA TYR A 79 -9.43 -5.95 -5.44
C TYR A 79 -9.10 -7.43 -5.61
N ASN A 80 -9.75 -8.28 -4.83
CA ASN A 80 -9.70 -9.76 -4.94
C ASN A 80 -8.29 -10.34 -4.84
N GLY A 81 -7.42 -9.72 -4.06
CA GLY A 81 -6.07 -10.22 -3.83
C GLY A 81 -5.07 -9.90 -4.93
N ASP A 82 -5.47 -9.14 -5.96
CA ASP A 82 -4.54 -8.77 -7.03
C ASP A 82 -3.55 -7.72 -6.53
N VAL A 83 -2.29 -8.12 -6.38
CA VAL A 83 -1.24 -7.28 -5.78
C VAL A 83 -1.03 -5.99 -6.56
N ALA A 84 -0.97 -6.07 -7.89
CA ALA A 84 -0.72 -4.89 -8.72
C ALA A 84 -1.84 -3.85 -8.57
N THR A 85 -3.10 -4.29 -8.61
CA THR A 85 -4.24 -3.39 -8.45
C THR A 85 -4.30 -2.82 -7.03
N ALA A 86 -4.04 -3.65 -6.01
CA ALA A 86 -3.99 -3.19 -4.62
C ALA A 86 -2.87 -2.18 -4.40
N ALA A 87 -1.70 -2.39 -5.01
CA ALA A 87 -0.58 -1.45 -4.93
C ALA A 87 -0.94 -0.11 -5.58
N ALA A 88 -1.60 -0.13 -6.73
CA ALA A 88 -2.08 1.08 -7.39
C ALA A 88 -3.03 1.86 -6.48
N ALA A 89 -3.94 1.16 -5.80
CA ALA A 89 -4.91 1.76 -4.89
C ALA A 89 -4.25 2.30 -3.61
N TYR A 90 -3.25 1.59 -3.09
CA TYR A 90 -2.48 2.05 -1.93
C TYR A 90 -1.83 3.40 -2.24
N HIS A 91 -1.24 3.52 -3.43
CA HIS A 91 -0.53 4.73 -3.86
C HIS A 91 -1.47 5.87 -4.28
N SER A 92 -2.50 5.55 -5.07
CA SER A 92 -3.30 6.56 -5.78
C SER A 92 -4.71 6.74 -5.23
N GLY A 93 -5.12 5.90 -4.29
CA GLY A 93 -6.46 5.95 -3.70
C GLY A 93 -7.47 5.06 -4.42
N TRP A 94 -8.50 4.66 -3.69
CA TRP A 94 -9.53 3.75 -4.20
C TRP A 94 -10.37 4.39 -5.31
N GLY A 95 -10.67 5.69 -5.18
CA GLY A 95 -11.48 6.39 -6.18
C GLY A 95 -10.84 6.38 -7.56
N THR A 96 -9.54 6.64 -7.62
CA THR A 96 -8.79 6.63 -8.88
C THR A 96 -8.80 5.24 -9.51
N VAL A 97 -8.52 4.21 -8.73
CA VAL A 97 -8.48 2.83 -9.22
C VAL A 97 -9.88 2.37 -9.64
N ASP A 98 -10.90 2.66 -8.83
CA ASP A 98 -12.27 2.26 -9.16
C ASP A 98 -12.73 2.89 -10.48
N ASN A 99 -12.35 4.13 -10.75
CA ASN A 99 -12.65 4.78 -12.04
C ASN A 99 -11.97 4.07 -13.20
N LEU A 100 -10.70 3.68 -13.03
CA LEU A 100 -9.97 2.94 -14.07
C LEU A 100 -10.60 1.57 -14.34
N LEU A 101 -11.10 0.91 -13.29
CA LEU A 101 -11.72 -0.41 -13.43
C LEU A 101 -13.01 -0.38 -14.26
N ARG A 102 -13.64 0.77 -14.38
CA ARG A 102 -14.84 0.96 -15.22
C ARG A 102 -14.51 1.13 -16.70
N MET A 103 -13.23 1.27 -17.05
CA MET A 103 -12.79 1.50 -18.42
C MET A 103 -12.29 0.19 -19.04
N GLU A 104 -12.92 -0.23 -20.15
CA GLU A 104 -12.55 -1.49 -20.82
C GLU A 104 -11.08 -1.51 -21.27
N GLU A 105 -10.53 -0.35 -21.63
CA GLU A 105 -9.14 -0.23 -22.06
C GLU A 105 -8.12 -0.50 -20.95
N HIS A 106 -8.55 -0.43 -19.68
CA HIS A 106 -7.68 -0.64 -18.52
C HIS A 106 -8.05 -1.84 -17.68
N SER A 107 -9.23 -2.42 -17.92
CA SER A 107 -9.67 -3.60 -17.18
C SER A 107 -10.64 -4.43 -18.01
N ALA A 108 -10.35 -5.71 -18.16
CA ALA A 108 -11.22 -6.65 -18.88
C ALA A 108 -12.37 -7.16 -18.01
N ASP A 109 -12.15 -7.32 -16.70
CA ASP A 109 -13.11 -7.93 -15.77
C ASP A 109 -13.77 -6.95 -14.79
N GLY A 110 -13.36 -5.69 -14.81
CA GLY A 110 -13.86 -4.69 -13.87
C GLY A 110 -13.36 -4.85 -12.43
N GLN A 111 -12.44 -5.79 -12.18
CA GLN A 111 -11.93 -6.09 -10.84
C GLN A 111 -10.43 -5.93 -10.71
N THR A 112 -9.68 -6.18 -11.79
CA THR A 112 -8.22 -6.05 -11.80
C THR A 112 -7.79 -5.17 -12.97
N LEU A 113 -6.73 -4.36 -12.74
CA LEU A 113 -6.18 -3.50 -13.77
C LEU A 113 -5.20 -4.27 -14.66
N GLN A 114 -5.32 -4.08 -15.97
CA GLN A 114 -4.42 -4.64 -16.98
C GLN A 114 -3.39 -3.61 -17.44
N GLY A 115 -3.58 -2.35 -17.12
CA GLY A 115 -2.65 -1.29 -17.46
C GLY A 115 -2.75 -0.15 -16.46
N PHE A 116 -1.67 0.58 -16.32
CA PHE A 116 -1.56 1.67 -15.36
C PHE A 116 -1.24 2.94 -16.14
N PRO A 117 -2.28 3.71 -16.53
CA PRO A 117 -2.10 4.81 -17.49
C PRO A 117 -1.35 6.01 -16.92
N TYR A 118 -1.29 6.14 -15.60
CA TYR A 118 -0.58 7.25 -14.98
C TYR A 118 0.87 6.87 -14.74
N SER A 119 1.79 7.70 -15.19
CA SER A 119 3.22 7.44 -15.15
C SER A 119 3.72 7.11 -13.74
N GLN A 120 3.33 7.91 -12.74
CA GLN A 120 3.75 7.68 -11.36
C GLN A 120 3.15 6.40 -10.78
N MET A 121 1.88 6.12 -11.06
CA MET A 121 1.23 4.88 -10.63
C MET A 121 1.92 3.67 -11.24
N ASN A 122 2.16 3.70 -12.56
CA ASN A 122 2.83 2.60 -13.26
C ASN A 122 4.22 2.32 -12.69
N HIS A 123 4.98 3.38 -12.44
CA HIS A 123 6.31 3.27 -11.86
C HIS A 123 6.27 2.65 -10.46
N TYR A 124 5.33 3.10 -9.63
CA TYR A 124 5.14 2.59 -8.28
C TYR A 124 4.77 1.10 -8.29
N VAL A 125 3.78 0.72 -9.11
CA VAL A 125 3.35 -0.67 -9.21
C VAL A 125 4.50 -1.57 -9.67
N ASN A 126 5.29 -1.11 -10.66
CA ASN A 126 6.43 -1.87 -11.14
C ASN A 126 7.51 -2.04 -10.06
N LYS A 127 7.74 -1.03 -9.24
CA LYS A 127 8.68 -1.15 -8.11
C LYS A 127 8.21 -2.19 -7.10
N ILE A 128 6.93 -2.14 -6.72
CA ILE A 128 6.35 -3.09 -5.76
C ILE A 128 6.46 -4.52 -6.31
N THR A 129 5.97 -4.75 -7.52
CA THR A 129 5.92 -6.11 -8.08
C THR A 129 7.32 -6.67 -8.35
N SER A 130 8.25 -5.84 -8.79
CA SER A 130 9.64 -6.25 -9.02
C SER A 130 10.34 -6.58 -7.71
N CYS A 131 10.16 -5.74 -6.70
CA CYS A 131 10.75 -5.94 -5.38
C CYS A 131 10.18 -7.20 -4.70
N TYR A 132 8.87 -7.37 -4.76
CA TYR A 132 8.20 -8.54 -4.21
C TYR A 132 8.67 -9.82 -4.91
N GLY A 133 8.74 -9.79 -6.25
CA GLY A 133 9.24 -10.92 -7.02
C GLY A 133 10.68 -11.27 -6.70
N ALA A 134 11.54 -10.27 -6.51
CA ALA A 134 12.94 -10.48 -6.12
C ALA A 134 13.03 -11.13 -4.75
N TYR A 135 12.26 -10.65 -3.77
CA TYR A 135 12.24 -11.24 -2.43
C TYR A 135 11.75 -12.68 -2.47
N GLN A 136 10.72 -12.97 -3.25
CA GLN A 136 10.22 -14.34 -3.40
C GLN A 136 11.30 -15.27 -3.96
N ARG A 137 12.07 -14.82 -4.95
CA ARG A 137 13.16 -15.62 -5.53
C ARG A 137 14.30 -15.87 -4.54
N ILE A 138 14.67 -14.84 -3.78
CA ILE A 138 15.77 -14.94 -2.80
C ILE A 138 15.41 -15.91 -1.67
N TYR A 139 14.19 -15.82 -1.16
CA TYR A 139 13.79 -16.59 0.03
C TYR A 139 13.14 -17.92 -0.31
N ALA A 140 12.58 -18.10 -1.51
CA ALA A 140 11.96 -19.36 -1.92
C ALA A 140 12.99 -20.47 -2.21
N GLY A 141 14.25 -20.12 -2.47
CA GLY A 141 15.32 -21.08 -2.71
C GLY A 141 15.91 -21.69 -1.44
N ASN A 142 15.38 -21.33 -0.29
CA ASN A 142 15.90 -21.83 1.01
C ASN A 142 14.99 -22.98 1.56
#